data_1e8eae0497b5a45718d0b85b8d2f3f4e
#
_entry.id   1e8eae0497b5a45718d0b85b8d2f3f4e
#
_cell.length_a   1.000
_cell.length_b   1.000
_cell.length_c   1.000
_cell.angle_alpha   90.00
_cell.angle_beta   90.00
_cell.angle_gamma   90.00
#
_symmetry.space_group_name_H-M   'P 1'
#
loop_
_entity.id
_entity.type
_entity.pdbx_description
1 polymer ?
#
loop_
_entity_poly.entity_id
_entity_poly.type
_entity_poly.pdbx_seq_one_letter_code
_entity_poly.pdbx_strand_id
1 'polypeptide(L)'
;MKRLVLASLLSIVAAVSAMSQTAPDAVELTKLLNDFLAGAGRNDPAAHDRFWAEDLIYTRSAGVRTNKEEIMKGLRSAPAPKEGDPITVFTAEEIRIQQYGNAAVVAFKLVSTTTKADGTRTVGNNLNTGTFIKRNGRWQIVAWQSTTVPQPQPAMQSQSPTPASKPVALSSESALTTSTRTYAKGPRGGCYYLNPSGSKVYVDKKFCP
;
A
#
# COMPACT_ATOMS: atom_id res chain seq x y z
N MET A 1 11.47 -20.43 -75.08
CA MET A 1 11.89 -19.30 -74.28
C MET A 1 10.87 -19.07 -73.19
N LYS A 2 11.10 -19.59 -71.99
CA LYS A 2 10.18 -19.51 -70.83
C LYS A 2 10.73 -18.41 -69.92
N ARG A 3 9.95 -17.30 -69.77
CA ARG A 3 10.30 -16.19 -68.86
C ARG A 3 9.81 -16.54 -67.46
N LEU A 4 10.71 -16.80 -66.53
CA LEU A 4 10.41 -16.87 -65.10
C LEU A 4 10.16 -15.46 -64.58
N VAL A 5 8.97 -15.20 -64.06
CA VAL A 5 8.63 -14.00 -63.32
C VAL A 5 8.83 -14.36 -61.84
N LEU A 6 9.88 -13.80 -61.24
CA LEU A 6 10.20 -13.91 -59.80
C LEU A 6 9.38 -12.88 -59.06
N ALA A 7 8.31 -13.28 -58.38
CA ALA A 7 7.55 -12.37 -57.52
C ALA A 7 8.21 -12.30 -56.14
N SER A 8 8.90 -11.21 -55.88
CA SER A 8 9.45 -10.85 -54.54
C SER A 8 8.33 -10.41 -53.63
N LEU A 9 7.95 -11.25 -52.68
CA LEU A 9 7.08 -10.85 -51.56
C LEU A 9 7.91 -10.00 -50.58
N LEU A 10 7.67 -8.70 -50.58
CA LEU A 10 8.24 -7.78 -49.62
C LEU A 10 7.39 -7.85 -48.35
N SER A 11 7.85 -8.62 -47.35
CA SER A 11 7.23 -8.68 -46.02
C SER A 11 7.54 -7.39 -45.25
N ILE A 12 6.56 -6.49 -45.17
CA ILE A 12 6.61 -5.30 -44.30
C ILE A 12 6.40 -5.80 -42.86
N VAL A 13 7.47 -5.99 -42.13
CA VAL A 13 7.43 -6.16 -40.65
C VAL A 13 7.13 -4.79 -40.07
N ALA A 14 5.86 -4.54 -39.74
CA ALA A 14 5.47 -3.39 -38.94
C ALA A 14 6.06 -3.58 -37.53
N ALA A 15 7.19 -2.94 -37.28
CA ALA A 15 7.72 -2.79 -35.92
C ALA A 15 6.70 -1.95 -35.13
N VAL A 16 5.87 -2.60 -34.31
CA VAL A 16 5.07 -1.93 -33.29
C VAL A 16 6.08 -1.42 -32.25
N SER A 17 6.54 -0.17 -32.44
CA SER A 17 7.26 0.55 -31.42
C SER A 17 6.34 0.63 -30.21
N ALA A 18 6.67 -0.12 -29.14
CA ALA A 18 6.04 0.08 -27.84
C ALA A 18 6.29 1.54 -27.48
N MET A 19 5.27 2.38 -27.66
CA MET A 19 5.31 3.77 -27.24
C MET A 19 5.50 3.75 -25.73
N SER A 20 6.73 3.98 -25.29
CA SER A 20 7.01 4.32 -23.89
C SER A 20 6.12 5.53 -23.59
N GLN A 21 5.16 5.32 -22.69
CA GLN A 21 4.21 6.36 -22.33
C GLN A 21 4.99 7.53 -21.72
N THR A 22 5.11 8.64 -22.46
CA THR A 22 5.78 9.83 -21.97
C THR A 22 4.89 10.50 -20.93
N ALA A 23 5.48 10.84 -19.77
CA ALA A 23 4.82 11.66 -18.76
C ALA A 23 5.47 13.05 -18.76
N PRO A 24 5.06 13.97 -19.66
CA PRO A 24 5.70 15.27 -19.83
C PRO A 24 5.70 16.11 -18.55
N ASP A 25 4.69 15.96 -17.69
CA ASP A 25 4.60 16.70 -16.43
C ASP A 25 5.15 15.90 -15.23
N ALA A 26 5.94 14.82 -15.44
CA ALA A 26 6.45 13.97 -14.37
C ALA A 26 7.24 14.75 -13.31
N VAL A 27 8.04 15.72 -13.70
CA VAL A 27 8.81 16.58 -12.78
C VAL A 27 7.88 17.41 -11.90
N GLU A 28 6.86 18.03 -12.50
CA GLU A 28 5.86 18.84 -11.80
C GLU A 28 5.07 17.97 -10.82
N LEU A 29 4.60 16.80 -11.25
CA LEU A 29 3.83 15.86 -10.43
C LEU A 29 4.66 15.31 -9.25
N THR A 30 5.92 14.97 -9.49
CA THR A 30 6.85 14.52 -8.44
C THR A 30 7.10 15.61 -7.41
N LYS A 31 7.32 16.85 -7.88
CA LYS A 31 7.50 18.00 -6.99
C LYS A 31 6.26 18.27 -6.15
N LEU A 32 5.08 18.26 -6.78
CA LEU A 32 3.79 18.47 -6.10
C LEU A 32 3.57 17.40 -5.01
N LEU A 33 3.88 16.12 -5.30
CA LEU A 33 3.81 15.04 -4.34
C LEU A 33 4.75 15.26 -3.14
N ASN A 34 6.01 15.59 -3.40
CA ASN A 34 7.00 15.79 -2.34
C ASN A 34 6.69 17.02 -1.47
N ASP A 35 6.27 18.13 -2.08
CA ASP A 35 5.82 19.33 -1.36
C ASP A 35 4.63 19.01 -0.44
N PHE A 36 3.67 18.22 -0.94
CA PHE A 36 2.54 17.76 -0.14
C PHE A 36 3.00 16.89 1.04
N LEU A 37 3.85 15.90 0.81
CA LEU A 37 4.33 14.99 1.86
C LEU A 37 5.10 15.74 2.96
N ALA A 38 5.91 16.71 2.58
CA ALA A 38 6.60 17.58 3.53
C ALA A 38 5.63 18.43 4.37
N GLY A 39 4.56 18.95 3.76
CA GLY A 39 3.49 19.68 4.47
C GLY A 39 2.65 18.76 5.35
N ALA A 40 2.30 17.57 4.87
CA ALA A 40 1.51 16.59 5.61
C ALA A 40 2.20 16.15 6.91
N GLY A 41 3.54 16.00 6.88
CA GLY A 41 4.32 15.68 8.09
C GLY A 41 4.24 16.75 9.19
N ARG A 42 3.85 17.97 8.82
CA ARG A 42 3.67 19.11 9.75
C ARG A 42 2.20 19.46 9.97
N ASN A 43 1.26 18.66 9.46
CA ASN A 43 -0.17 18.96 9.44
C ASN A 43 -0.49 20.34 8.82
N ASP A 44 0.24 20.75 7.78
CA ASP A 44 0.08 22.04 7.11
C ASP A 44 -1.21 22.10 6.30
N PRO A 45 -2.23 22.91 6.71
CA PRO A 45 -3.49 22.97 5.99
C PRO A 45 -3.35 23.51 4.56
N ALA A 46 -2.40 24.42 4.30
CA ALA A 46 -2.20 25.00 2.98
C ALA A 46 -1.65 23.97 1.98
N ALA A 47 -0.75 23.09 2.43
CA ALA A 47 -0.27 21.97 1.61
C ALA A 47 -1.41 21.00 1.24
N HIS A 48 -2.27 20.67 2.20
CA HIS A 48 -3.43 19.81 1.97
C HIS A 48 -4.46 20.48 1.05
N ASP A 49 -4.79 21.74 1.27
CA ASP A 49 -5.77 22.48 0.44
C ASP A 49 -5.34 22.57 -1.02
N ARG A 50 -4.05 22.84 -1.26
CA ARG A 50 -3.49 22.90 -2.62
C ARG A 50 -3.49 21.55 -3.32
N PHE A 51 -3.24 20.46 -2.60
CA PHE A 51 -3.04 19.12 -3.15
C PHE A 51 -4.35 18.42 -3.48
N TRP A 52 -5.35 18.48 -2.59
CA TRP A 52 -6.62 17.82 -2.75
C TRP A 52 -7.60 18.65 -3.59
N ALA A 53 -8.24 18.02 -4.57
CA ALA A 53 -9.36 18.62 -5.29
C ALA A 53 -10.63 18.62 -4.44
N GLU A 54 -11.59 19.51 -4.73
CA GLU A 54 -12.87 19.59 -4.00
C GLU A 54 -13.70 18.29 -4.13
N ASP A 55 -13.58 17.62 -5.29
CA ASP A 55 -14.24 16.36 -5.61
C ASP A 55 -13.42 15.10 -5.24
N LEU A 56 -12.51 15.22 -4.26
CA LEU A 56 -11.66 14.14 -3.79
C LEU A 56 -12.44 12.93 -3.28
N ILE A 57 -12.04 11.73 -3.74
CA ILE A 57 -12.41 10.44 -3.14
C ILE A 57 -11.13 9.82 -2.56
N TYR A 58 -11.03 9.72 -1.25
CA TYR A 58 -9.88 9.11 -0.59
C TYR A 58 -10.28 7.88 0.21
N THR A 59 -9.67 6.73 -0.10
CA THR A 59 -9.79 5.51 0.71
C THR A 59 -8.50 5.31 1.50
N ARG A 60 -8.59 5.48 2.81
CA ARG A 60 -7.48 5.29 3.75
C ARG A 60 -7.10 3.82 3.87
N SER A 61 -5.90 3.52 4.35
CA SER A 61 -5.40 2.15 4.53
C SER A 61 -6.26 1.27 5.46
N ALA A 62 -7.02 1.88 6.35
CA ALA A 62 -8.00 1.19 7.20
C ALA A 62 -9.34 0.88 6.49
N GLY A 63 -9.47 1.15 5.19
CA GLY A 63 -10.69 0.92 4.41
C GLY A 63 -11.77 1.99 4.61
N VAL A 64 -11.47 3.08 5.32
CA VAL A 64 -12.41 4.20 5.54
C VAL A 64 -12.30 5.18 4.39
N ARG A 65 -13.45 5.59 3.84
CA ARG A 65 -13.54 6.61 2.80
C ARG A 65 -13.72 7.99 3.42
N THR A 66 -13.06 8.99 2.85
CA THR A 66 -13.10 10.40 3.27
C THR A 66 -13.00 11.32 2.04
N ASN A 67 -13.17 12.61 2.24
CA ASN A 67 -13.10 13.67 1.23
C ASN A 67 -12.25 14.85 1.73
N LYS A 68 -12.08 15.86 0.88
CA LYS A 68 -11.30 17.06 1.22
C LYS A 68 -11.89 17.81 2.41
N GLU A 69 -13.18 18.00 2.46
CA GLU A 69 -13.86 18.74 3.54
C GLU A 69 -13.57 18.14 4.92
N GLU A 70 -13.72 16.82 5.05
CA GLU A 70 -13.45 16.09 6.30
C GLU A 70 -11.97 16.18 6.69
N ILE A 71 -11.04 16.07 5.73
CA ILE A 71 -9.60 16.21 5.97
C ILE A 71 -9.31 17.62 6.50
N MET A 72 -9.78 18.66 5.81
CA MET A 72 -9.54 20.04 6.17
C MET A 72 -10.19 20.42 7.50
N LYS A 73 -11.36 19.86 7.80
CA LYS A 73 -12.01 20.01 9.12
C LYS A 73 -11.13 19.40 10.22
N GLY A 74 -10.63 18.19 10.01
CA GLY A 74 -9.73 17.51 10.95
C GLY A 74 -8.46 18.32 11.23
N LEU A 75 -7.82 18.84 10.17
CA LEU A 75 -6.61 19.64 10.30
C LEU A 75 -6.84 20.95 11.08
N ARG A 76 -7.95 21.63 10.81
CA ARG A 76 -8.31 22.88 11.50
C ARG A 76 -8.66 22.67 12.98
N SER A 77 -9.20 21.50 13.33
CA SER A 77 -9.57 21.16 14.72
C SER A 77 -8.45 20.47 15.49
N ALA A 78 -7.33 20.13 14.83
CA ALA A 78 -6.19 19.52 15.49
C ALA A 78 -5.54 20.50 16.47
N PRO A 79 -5.14 20.06 17.69
CA PRO A 79 -4.42 20.91 18.61
C PRO A 79 -3.06 21.31 18.01
N ALA A 80 -2.55 22.48 18.41
CA ALA A 80 -1.22 22.90 18.03
C ALA A 80 -0.17 21.89 18.54
N PRO A 81 0.87 21.58 17.75
CA PRO A 81 1.95 20.71 18.18
C PRO A 81 2.59 21.24 19.47
N LYS A 82 2.94 20.33 20.38
CA LYS A 82 3.61 20.64 21.64
C LYS A 82 5.06 20.20 21.59
N GLU A 83 5.88 20.79 22.44
CA GLU A 83 7.25 20.30 22.65
C GLU A 83 7.21 18.84 23.14
N GLY A 84 8.02 17.99 22.53
CA GLY A 84 8.06 16.57 22.83
C GLY A 84 7.04 15.70 22.06
N ASP A 85 6.15 16.28 21.26
CA ASP A 85 5.29 15.50 20.39
C ASP A 85 6.11 14.71 19.35
N PRO A 86 5.68 13.51 18.97
CA PRO A 86 6.36 12.75 17.93
C PRO A 86 6.39 13.50 16.60
N ILE A 87 7.54 13.52 15.94
CA ILE A 87 7.71 14.10 14.61
C ILE A 87 7.60 13.01 13.57
N THR A 88 6.70 13.17 12.59
CA THR A 88 6.57 12.24 11.46
C THR A 88 7.04 12.91 10.17
N VAL A 89 7.96 12.23 9.49
CA VAL A 89 8.43 12.59 8.15
C VAL A 89 7.88 11.58 7.15
N PHE A 90 7.30 12.09 6.07
CA PHE A 90 6.83 11.28 4.96
C PHE A 90 7.76 11.44 3.76
N THR A 91 8.11 10.32 3.12
CA THR A 91 8.87 10.29 1.87
C THR A 91 8.21 9.38 0.85
N ALA A 92 8.36 9.70 -0.44
CA ALA A 92 7.90 8.87 -1.54
C ALA A 92 9.09 8.12 -2.15
N GLU A 93 8.98 6.80 -2.25
CA GLU A 93 9.92 5.92 -2.92
C GLU A 93 9.22 5.22 -4.10
N GLU A 94 9.99 4.73 -5.06
CA GLU A 94 9.49 3.92 -6.19
C GLU A 94 8.39 4.64 -6.99
N ILE A 95 8.51 5.95 -7.20
CA ILE A 95 7.50 6.76 -7.88
C ILE A 95 7.37 6.31 -9.34
N ARG A 96 6.15 5.99 -9.76
CA ARG A 96 5.77 5.63 -11.13
C ARG A 96 4.64 6.55 -11.58
N ILE A 97 4.82 7.20 -12.72
CA ILE A 97 3.85 8.16 -13.26
C ILE A 97 3.43 7.71 -14.65
N GLN A 98 2.12 7.63 -14.86
CA GLN A 98 1.50 7.42 -16.16
C GLN A 98 0.59 8.61 -16.43
N GLN A 99 0.85 9.35 -17.53
CA GLN A 99 0.10 10.54 -17.89
C GLN A 99 -0.74 10.31 -19.14
N TYR A 100 -1.97 10.77 -19.11
CA TYR A 100 -2.98 10.66 -20.16
C TYR A 100 -3.59 12.05 -20.42
N GLY A 101 -2.85 12.90 -21.12
CA GLY A 101 -3.25 14.29 -21.30
C GLY A 101 -3.34 15.05 -19.97
N ASN A 102 -4.54 15.50 -19.62
CA ASN A 102 -4.82 16.21 -18.37
C ASN A 102 -5.11 15.29 -17.16
N ALA A 103 -4.95 13.97 -17.32
CA ALA A 103 -5.04 13.00 -16.23
C ALA A 103 -3.70 12.31 -16.03
N ALA A 104 -3.35 11.98 -14.77
CA ALA A 104 -2.19 11.19 -14.46
C ALA A 104 -2.46 10.24 -13.29
N VAL A 105 -1.89 9.04 -13.38
CA VAL A 105 -1.85 8.08 -12.27
C VAL A 105 -0.43 8.07 -11.70
N VAL A 106 -0.32 8.30 -10.40
CA VAL A 106 0.95 8.29 -9.69
C VAL A 106 0.88 7.20 -8.63
N ALA A 107 1.69 6.15 -8.79
CA ALA A 107 1.85 5.07 -7.83
C ALA A 107 3.21 5.20 -7.15
N PHE A 108 3.27 4.99 -5.83
CA PHE A 108 4.51 5.10 -5.08
C PHE A 108 4.41 4.37 -3.73
N LYS A 109 5.55 4.11 -3.14
CA LYS A 109 5.67 3.63 -1.76
C LYS A 109 5.84 4.83 -0.85
N LEU A 110 4.88 5.04 0.05
CA LEU A 110 4.96 6.01 1.13
C LEU A 110 5.72 5.39 2.29
N VAL A 111 6.81 6.04 2.71
CA VAL A 111 7.53 5.70 3.94
C VAL A 111 7.23 6.77 4.97
N SER A 112 6.69 6.38 6.11
CA SER A 112 6.47 7.25 7.27
C SER A 112 7.52 6.92 8.35
N THR A 113 8.32 7.90 8.73
CA THR A 113 9.27 7.75 9.84
C THR A 113 8.82 8.64 10.99
N THR A 114 8.37 8.05 12.09
CA THR A 114 7.97 8.76 13.31
C THR A 114 9.08 8.65 14.34
N THR A 115 9.55 9.78 14.83
CA THR A 115 10.57 9.89 15.90
C THR A 115 9.92 10.47 17.14
N LYS A 116 10.00 9.76 18.26
CA LYS A 116 9.53 10.21 19.57
C LYS A 116 10.60 11.08 20.27
N ALA A 117 10.22 11.77 21.34
CA ALA A 117 11.14 12.60 22.14
C ALA A 117 12.32 11.80 22.74
N ASP A 118 12.12 10.52 23.04
CA ASP A 118 13.16 9.61 23.53
C ASP A 118 14.13 9.11 22.43
N GLY A 119 13.96 9.57 21.19
CA GLY A 119 14.74 9.13 20.03
C GLY A 119 14.27 7.83 19.40
N THR A 120 13.26 7.15 19.96
CA THR A 120 12.66 5.93 19.37
C THR A 120 12.08 6.24 18.01
N ARG A 121 12.42 5.42 17.00
CA ARG A 121 11.95 5.55 15.62
C ARG A 121 11.05 4.39 15.23
N THR A 122 9.95 4.72 14.59
CA THR A 122 9.03 3.74 13.99
C THR A 122 8.89 4.04 12.50
N VAL A 123 9.00 3.00 11.66
CA VAL A 123 8.85 3.13 10.20
C VAL A 123 7.59 2.38 9.77
N GLY A 124 6.72 3.07 9.04
CA GLY A 124 5.55 2.51 8.39
C GLY A 124 5.68 2.59 6.88
N ASN A 125 5.15 1.60 6.16
CA ASN A 125 5.14 1.57 4.70
C ASN A 125 3.72 1.40 4.18
N ASN A 126 3.36 2.20 3.15
CA ASN A 126 2.10 2.07 2.44
C ASN A 126 2.34 2.12 0.93
N LEU A 127 1.63 1.31 0.17
CA LEU A 127 1.51 1.50 -1.27
C LEU A 127 0.37 2.47 -1.53
N ASN A 128 0.66 3.56 -2.23
CA ASN A 128 -0.32 4.57 -2.57
C ASN A 128 -0.49 4.68 -4.08
N THR A 129 -1.72 4.94 -4.49
CA THR A 129 -2.04 5.29 -5.87
C THR A 129 -2.94 6.51 -5.85
N GLY A 130 -2.51 7.57 -6.54
CA GLY A 130 -3.28 8.80 -6.72
C GLY A 130 -3.62 9.04 -8.18
N THR A 131 -4.85 9.48 -8.45
CA THR A 131 -5.26 10.02 -9.74
C THR A 131 -5.27 11.53 -9.67
N PHE A 132 -4.46 12.15 -10.52
CA PHE A 132 -4.36 13.60 -10.67
C PHE A 132 -5.13 14.07 -11.88
N ILE A 133 -5.75 15.24 -11.80
CA ILE A 133 -6.37 15.93 -12.94
C ILE A 133 -5.80 17.34 -13.01
N LYS A 134 -5.44 17.78 -14.22
CA LYS A 134 -5.01 19.16 -14.51
C LYS A 134 -6.21 19.99 -14.92
N ARG A 135 -6.60 20.93 -14.05
CA ARG A 135 -7.71 21.87 -14.28
C ARG A 135 -7.15 23.29 -14.18
N ASN A 136 -7.44 24.13 -15.18
CA ASN A 136 -6.94 25.51 -15.22
C ASN A 136 -5.41 25.61 -15.00
N GLY A 137 -4.65 24.72 -15.63
CA GLY A 137 -3.19 24.67 -15.52
C GLY A 137 -2.63 24.11 -14.22
N ARG A 138 -3.46 23.62 -13.29
CA ARG A 138 -3.04 23.12 -11.97
C ARG A 138 -3.39 21.65 -11.80
N TRP A 139 -2.41 20.84 -11.37
CA TRP A 139 -2.63 19.47 -10.98
C TRP A 139 -3.19 19.37 -9.55
N GLN A 140 -4.25 18.58 -9.38
CA GLN A 140 -4.83 18.24 -8.07
C GLN A 140 -5.25 16.77 -8.04
N ILE A 141 -5.28 16.18 -6.85
CA ILE A 141 -5.73 14.80 -6.64
C ILE A 141 -7.25 14.74 -6.56
N VAL A 142 -7.85 13.90 -7.40
CA VAL A 142 -9.30 13.59 -7.37
C VAL A 142 -9.59 12.21 -6.77
N ALA A 143 -8.63 11.28 -6.81
CA ALA A 143 -8.76 9.99 -6.16
C ALA A 143 -7.44 9.58 -5.51
N TRP A 144 -7.53 9.01 -4.31
CA TRP A 144 -6.37 8.51 -3.58
C TRP A 144 -6.70 7.23 -2.84
N GLN A 145 -5.79 6.28 -2.93
CA GLN A 145 -5.87 5.03 -2.18
C GLN A 145 -4.56 4.73 -1.49
N SER A 146 -4.64 4.29 -0.25
CA SER A 146 -3.51 3.83 0.54
C SER A 146 -3.73 2.39 0.98
N THR A 147 -2.69 1.56 0.90
CA THR A 147 -2.69 0.16 1.36
C THR A 147 -1.48 -0.06 2.24
N THR A 148 -1.70 -0.49 3.48
CA THR A 148 -0.59 -0.79 4.40
C THR A 148 0.21 -1.99 3.90
N VAL A 149 1.55 -1.85 3.86
CA VAL A 149 2.46 -2.97 3.62
C VAL A 149 2.72 -3.66 4.97
N PRO A 150 2.35 -4.93 5.13
CA PRO A 150 2.63 -5.66 6.37
C PRO A 150 4.14 -5.67 6.64
N GLN A 151 4.53 -5.28 7.86
CA GLN A 151 5.91 -5.47 8.27
C GLN A 151 6.19 -6.97 8.44
N PRO A 152 7.37 -7.49 8.03
CA PRO A 152 7.76 -8.82 8.41
C PRO A 152 7.70 -8.92 9.94
N GLN A 153 6.81 -9.75 10.46
CA GLN A 153 6.88 -10.06 11.89
C GLN A 153 8.27 -10.68 12.12
N PRO A 154 9.01 -10.24 13.17
CA PRO A 154 10.18 -10.99 13.60
C PRO A 154 9.75 -12.44 13.69
N ALA A 155 10.43 -13.33 12.95
CA ALA A 155 10.19 -14.76 13.10
C ALA A 155 10.26 -15.04 14.61
N MET A 156 9.15 -15.50 15.20
CA MET A 156 9.22 -16.04 16.57
C MET A 156 10.38 -17.02 16.52
N GLN A 157 11.45 -16.68 17.24
CA GLN A 157 12.58 -17.59 17.39
C GLN A 157 11.96 -18.88 17.89
N SER A 158 11.91 -19.89 17.01
CA SER A 158 11.67 -21.24 17.43
C SER A 158 12.72 -21.50 18.50
N GLN A 159 12.31 -21.54 19.75
CA GLN A 159 13.18 -21.97 20.83
C GLN A 159 13.69 -23.34 20.39
N SER A 160 14.97 -23.40 20.04
CA SER A 160 15.64 -24.67 19.78
C SER A 160 15.35 -25.60 20.94
N PRO A 161 14.95 -26.85 20.70
CA PRO A 161 14.76 -27.81 21.77
C PRO A 161 16.09 -27.97 22.52
N THR A 162 16.08 -27.68 23.82
CA THR A 162 17.17 -27.95 24.74
C THR A 162 17.59 -29.40 24.57
N PRO A 163 18.90 -29.75 24.52
CA PRO A 163 19.35 -31.13 24.37
C PRO A 163 18.84 -32.03 25.51
N ALA A 164 18.28 -33.14 25.11
CA ALA A 164 17.67 -34.13 25.95
C ALA A 164 18.61 -34.63 27.07
N SER A 165 18.21 -34.51 28.32
CA SER A 165 18.67 -35.32 29.43
C SER A 165 17.99 -36.68 29.34
N LYS A 166 18.78 -37.75 29.67
CA LYS A 166 18.51 -39.18 29.54
C LYS A 166 17.16 -39.66 30.11
N PRO A 167 16.65 -40.81 29.63
CA PRO A 167 15.32 -41.30 29.93
C PRO A 167 15.22 -41.92 31.32
N VAL A 168 14.18 -41.54 32.07
CA VAL A 168 13.62 -42.29 33.18
C VAL A 168 12.25 -42.79 32.72
N ALA A 169 12.05 -44.09 32.93
CA ALA A 169 10.91 -44.85 32.45
C ALA A 169 9.64 -44.65 33.29
N LEU A 170 8.49 -44.82 32.58
CA LEU A 170 7.12 -45.14 33.01
C LEU A 170 6.37 -44.15 33.92
N SER A 171 5.37 -43.51 33.42
CA SER A 171 3.94 -43.89 33.54
C SER A 171 3.05 -42.84 32.90
N SER A 172 2.21 -43.33 32.03
CA SER A 172 0.85 -42.95 31.68
C SER A 172 0.32 -41.53 31.91
N GLU A 173 -0.27 -41.07 30.84
CA GLU A 173 -1.45 -40.20 30.72
C GLU A 173 -1.24 -38.74 30.35
N SER A 174 -1.53 -38.57 29.07
CA SER A 174 -2.33 -37.52 28.46
C SER A 174 -2.16 -36.07 28.89
N ALA A 175 -1.63 -35.28 28.01
CA ALA A 175 -2.35 -34.13 27.39
C ALA A 175 -1.54 -33.53 26.27
N LEU A 176 -1.74 -34.03 25.06
CA LEU A 176 -1.52 -33.22 23.84
C LEU A 176 -2.54 -32.08 23.88
N THR A 177 -2.15 -30.90 24.28
CA THR A 177 -2.90 -29.68 23.91
C THR A 177 -2.67 -29.36 22.43
N THR A 178 -3.27 -30.18 21.58
CA THR A 178 -3.54 -29.83 20.21
C THR A 178 -4.54 -28.68 20.29
N SER A 179 -4.10 -27.44 20.00
CA SER A 179 -4.99 -26.31 19.75
C SER A 179 -5.87 -26.70 18.59
N THR A 180 -7.03 -27.29 18.88
CA THR A 180 -8.02 -27.74 17.89
C THR A 180 -8.67 -26.49 17.30
N ARG A 181 -8.09 -25.97 16.20
CA ARG A 181 -8.74 -24.93 15.41
C ARG A 181 -10.03 -25.51 14.83
N THR A 182 -11.16 -24.97 15.23
CA THR A 182 -12.45 -25.33 14.64
C THR A 182 -12.59 -24.64 13.30
N TYR A 183 -12.65 -25.43 12.22
CA TYR A 183 -12.86 -24.92 10.86
C TYR A 183 -14.34 -24.94 10.52
N ALA A 184 -14.81 -23.90 9.79
CA ALA A 184 -16.20 -23.76 9.38
C ALA A 184 -16.29 -23.42 7.88
N LYS A 185 -17.36 -23.92 7.22
CA LYS A 185 -17.69 -23.54 5.84
C LYS A 185 -18.47 -22.23 5.83
N GLY A 186 -18.02 -21.26 5.04
CA GLY A 186 -18.76 -20.04 4.77
C GLY A 186 -19.89 -20.25 3.72
N PRO A 187 -20.83 -19.30 3.60
CA PRO A 187 -21.99 -19.40 2.68
C PRO A 187 -21.61 -19.58 1.21
N ARG A 188 -20.39 -19.19 0.81
CA ARG A 188 -19.85 -19.34 -0.55
C ARG A 188 -18.92 -20.55 -0.69
N GLY A 189 -18.93 -21.49 0.25
CA GLY A 189 -18.14 -22.72 0.21
C GLY A 189 -16.64 -22.54 0.55
N GLY A 190 -16.21 -21.37 1.03
CA GLY A 190 -14.86 -21.16 1.54
C GLY A 190 -14.68 -21.73 2.94
N CYS A 191 -13.51 -22.35 3.23
CA CYS A 191 -13.15 -22.83 4.55
C CYS A 191 -12.44 -21.74 5.36
N TYR A 192 -12.82 -21.54 6.63
CA TYR A 192 -12.21 -20.54 7.51
C TYR A 192 -12.19 -21.01 8.96
N TYR A 193 -11.33 -20.38 9.78
CA TYR A 193 -11.40 -20.41 11.23
C TYR A 193 -11.46 -18.99 11.79
N LEU A 194 -11.88 -18.83 13.03
CA LEU A 194 -11.82 -17.53 13.71
C LEU A 194 -10.48 -17.40 14.45
N ASN A 195 -9.77 -16.29 14.22
CA ASN A 195 -8.58 -15.96 14.99
C ASN A 195 -8.96 -15.46 16.41
N PRO A 196 -7.99 -15.25 17.32
CA PRO A 196 -8.28 -14.78 18.69
C PRO A 196 -9.03 -13.43 18.76
N SER A 197 -8.97 -12.61 17.70
CA SER A 197 -9.72 -11.35 17.60
C SER A 197 -11.11 -11.50 16.99
N GLY A 198 -11.58 -12.74 16.74
CA GLY A 198 -12.90 -13.02 16.16
C GLY A 198 -13.00 -12.82 14.65
N SER A 199 -11.89 -12.54 13.96
CA SER A 199 -11.88 -12.35 12.50
C SER A 199 -11.76 -13.66 11.75
N LYS A 200 -12.44 -13.78 10.59
CA LYS A 200 -12.37 -14.97 9.74
C LYS A 200 -11.05 -15.02 8.97
N VAL A 201 -10.32 -16.13 9.13
CA VAL A 201 -9.12 -16.45 8.34
C VAL A 201 -9.46 -17.58 7.38
N TYR A 202 -9.50 -17.31 6.08
CA TYR A 202 -9.79 -18.31 5.07
C TYR A 202 -8.57 -19.19 4.81
N VAL A 203 -8.82 -20.50 4.66
CA VAL A 203 -7.79 -21.52 4.42
C VAL A 203 -8.23 -22.46 3.30
N ASP A 204 -7.34 -23.38 2.92
CA ASP A 204 -7.62 -24.40 1.91
C ASP A 204 -8.83 -25.25 2.32
N LYS A 205 -9.70 -25.58 1.35
CA LYS A 205 -10.93 -26.39 1.55
C LYS A 205 -10.68 -27.75 2.18
N LYS A 206 -9.45 -28.29 2.09
CA LYS A 206 -9.08 -29.57 2.69
C LYS A 206 -9.13 -29.56 4.23
N PHE A 207 -9.14 -28.40 4.87
CA PHE A 207 -9.23 -28.26 6.32
C PHE A 207 -10.67 -28.26 6.86
N CYS A 208 -11.66 -28.14 5.99
CA CYS A 208 -13.06 -28.25 6.37
C CYS A 208 -13.60 -29.66 6.15
N PRO A 209 -14.34 -30.24 7.11
CA PRO A 209 -15.04 -31.51 6.91
C PRO A 209 -16.14 -31.42 5.84
#